data_bd73ae2cc498002b7f8111db47036bee
#
_entry.id   bd73ae2cc498002b7f8111db47036bee
#
_cell.length_a   1.000
_cell.length_b   1.000
_cell.length_c   1.000
_cell.angle_alpha   90.00
_cell.angle_beta   90.00
_cell.angle_gamma   90.00
#
_symmetry.space_group_name_H-M   'P 1'
#
loop_
_entity.id
_entity.type
_entity.pdbx_description
1 polymer ?
#
loop_
_entity_poly.entity_id
_entity_poly.type
_entity_poly.pdbx_seq_one_letter_code
_entity_poly.pdbx_strand_id
1 'polypeptide(L)'
;MVTASYINNSKKKLVYTVGTFDLLHVGHLALLEYCNTLGDVAVGVASDSVVNSYKPNIPIIRLAHRIEMLKALGCVSIVRPYYKLEYVTACIELNPDIFIIGEDWGKDKHNTDVENYLKSQGKEII
;
A
#
# COMPACT_ATOMS: atom_id res chain seq x y z
N MET A 1 7.97 21.83 0.23
CA MET A 1 7.03 22.54 0.15
C MET A 1 5.93 22.11 -0.71
N VAL A 2 5.10 21.48 -0.24
CA VAL A 2 3.90 21.24 -0.98
C VAL A 2 3.14 22.52 -1.06
N THR A 3 2.96 22.98 -2.21
CA THR A 3 2.34 24.25 -2.40
C THR A 3 1.07 24.08 -3.18
N ALA A 4 0.36 25.15 -3.36
CA ALA A 4 -0.80 25.16 -4.23
C ALA A 4 -0.43 24.70 -5.64
N SER A 5 0.76 25.02 -6.09
CA SER A 5 1.26 24.58 -7.39
C SER A 5 1.33 23.06 -7.47
N TYR A 6 1.85 22.45 -6.41
CA TYR A 6 1.88 20.99 -6.35
C TYR A 6 0.47 20.41 -6.36
N ILE A 7 -0.42 21.01 -5.57
CA ILE A 7 -1.80 20.55 -5.50
C ILE A 7 -2.49 20.68 -6.85
N ASN A 8 -2.25 21.77 -7.56
CA ASN A 8 -2.83 21.97 -8.89
C ASN A 8 -2.32 20.96 -9.89
N ASN A 9 -1.10 20.48 -9.68
CA ASN A 9 -0.51 19.44 -10.51
C ASN A 9 -0.91 18.06 -10.06
N SER A 10 -1.66 17.96 -8.96
CA SER A 10 -2.10 16.70 -8.43
C SER A 10 -3.21 16.09 -9.27
N LYS A 11 -3.06 16.18 -10.57
CA LYS A 11 -3.79 15.35 -11.52
C LYS A 11 -3.18 13.97 -11.60
N LYS A 12 -2.06 13.76 -10.92
CA LYS A 12 -1.52 12.43 -10.73
C LYS A 12 -2.51 11.59 -9.96
N LYS A 13 -2.66 10.38 -10.43
CA LYS A 13 -3.44 9.39 -9.71
C LYS A 13 -2.73 9.00 -8.42
N LEU A 14 -3.49 8.53 -7.47
CA LEU A 14 -2.95 7.94 -6.25
C LEU A 14 -3.02 6.42 -6.39
N VAL A 15 -1.89 5.78 -6.23
CA VAL A 15 -1.73 4.33 -6.34
C VAL A 15 -1.51 3.78 -4.94
N TYR A 16 -2.29 2.78 -4.56
CA TYR A 16 -2.19 2.15 -3.24
C TYR A 16 -1.81 0.69 -3.38
N THR A 17 -0.86 0.24 -2.58
CA THR A 17 -0.48 -1.16 -2.50
C THR A 17 -0.20 -1.51 -1.05
N VAL A 18 -0.42 -2.75 -0.68
CA VAL A 18 -0.28 -3.22 0.70
C VAL A 18 0.67 -4.41 0.78
N GLY A 19 1.34 -4.54 1.90
CA GLY A 19 2.24 -5.68 2.10
C GLY A 19 2.95 -5.62 3.44
N THR A 20 3.77 -6.61 3.68
CA THR A 20 4.60 -6.67 4.88
C THR A 20 5.88 -5.87 4.70
N PHE A 21 6.51 -5.99 3.56
CA PHE A 21 7.78 -5.32 3.23
C PHE A 21 8.87 -5.62 4.25
N ASP A 22 8.93 -6.87 4.68
CA ASP A 22 9.99 -7.36 5.54
C ASP A 22 11.23 -7.65 4.68
N LEU A 23 12.42 -7.32 5.18
CA LEU A 23 13.67 -7.51 4.43
C LEU A 23 13.56 -6.96 3.01
N LEU A 24 13.38 -5.64 2.93
CA LEU A 24 13.20 -4.94 1.66
C LEU A 24 14.28 -5.35 0.64
N HIS A 25 13.84 -5.72 -0.55
CA HIS A 25 14.75 -6.21 -1.60
C HIS A 25 14.33 -5.69 -2.97
N VAL A 26 15.08 -6.09 -4.01
CA VAL A 26 14.86 -5.55 -5.36
C VAL A 26 13.47 -5.85 -5.91
N GLY A 27 12.85 -6.96 -5.49
CA GLY A 27 11.47 -7.26 -5.89
C GLY A 27 10.48 -6.24 -5.36
N HIS A 28 10.66 -5.82 -4.10
CA HIS A 28 9.85 -4.74 -3.53
C HIS A 28 10.08 -3.43 -4.26
N LEU A 29 11.33 -3.11 -4.57
CA LEU A 29 11.66 -1.89 -5.30
C LEU A 29 11.02 -1.89 -6.69
N ALA A 30 11.07 -3.01 -7.40
CA ALA A 30 10.48 -3.12 -8.73
C ALA A 30 8.98 -2.86 -8.68
N LEU A 31 8.29 -3.42 -7.69
CA LEU A 31 6.86 -3.18 -7.49
C LEU A 31 6.57 -1.69 -7.25
N LEU A 32 7.31 -1.09 -6.32
CA LEU A 32 7.08 0.30 -5.94
C LEU A 32 7.44 1.27 -7.07
N GLU A 33 8.50 0.98 -7.81
CA GLU A 33 8.84 1.78 -8.98
C GLU A 33 7.80 1.67 -10.07
N TYR A 34 7.25 0.48 -10.28
CA TYR A 34 6.14 0.30 -11.19
C TYR A 34 4.94 1.15 -10.78
N CYS A 35 4.56 1.09 -9.49
CA CYS A 35 3.49 1.93 -8.96
C CYS A 35 3.77 3.41 -9.24
N ASN A 36 5.00 3.83 -9.07
CA ASN A 36 5.39 5.23 -9.27
C ASN A 36 5.26 5.69 -10.73
N THR A 37 5.30 4.76 -11.67
CA THR A 37 5.03 5.11 -13.08
C THR A 37 3.56 5.42 -13.32
N LEU A 38 2.68 4.97 -12.44
CA LEU A 38 1.23 5.15 -12.58
C LEU A 38 0.70 6.36 -11.81
N GLY A 39 1.43 6.83 -10.83
CA GLY A 39 1.01 7.97 -10.01
C GLY A 39 1.81 8.09 -8.73
N ASP A 40 1.30 8.87 -7.79
CA ASP A 40 1.88 8.96 -6.45
C ASP A 40 1.58 7.68 -5.70
N VAL A 41 2.53 7.21 -4.89
CA VAL A 41 2.46 5.89 -4.27
C VAL A 41 2.19 5.99 -2.78
N ALA A 42 1.10 5.37 -2.35
CA ALA A 42 0.81 5.12 -0.94
C ALA A 42 1.01 3.64 -0.64
N VAL A 43 1.70 3.34 0.43
CA VAL A 43 2.01 1.97 0.83
C VAL A 43 1.37 1.68 2.18
N GLY A 44 0.55 0.64 2.23
CA GLY A 44 0.03 0.09 3.47
C GLY A 44 0.97 -0.98 4.00
N VAL A 45 1.41 -0.86 5.24
CA VAL A 45 2.38 -1.76 5.84
C VAL A 45 1.73 -2.52 6.99
N ALA A 46 1.77 -3.83 6.91
CA ALA A 46 1.18 -4.69 7.94
C ALA A 46 1.91 -4.54 9.26
N SER A 47 1.17 -4.33 10.36
CA SER A 47 1.74 -4.36 11.69
C SER A 47 2.26 -5.76 12.01
N ASP A 48 3.12 -5.87 13.01
CA ASP A 48 3.66 -7.16 13.40
C ASP A 48 2.56 -8.12 13.86
N SER A 49 1.53 -7.61 14.53
CA SER A 49 0.40 -8.42 14.96
C SER A 49 -0.45 -8.89 13.77
N VAL A 50 -0.62 -8.07 12.75
CA VAL A 50 -1.33 -8.47 11.54
C VAL A 50 -0.58 -9.59 10.83
N VAL A 51 0.74 -9.46 10.66
CA VAL A 51 1.54 -10.51 10.04
C VAL A 51 1.42 -11.81 10.82
N ASN A 52 1.52 -11.73 12.14
CA ASN A 52 1.43 -12.91 13.00
C ASN A 52 0.04 -13.55 12.98
N SER A 53 -0.99 -12.82 12.57
CA SER A 53 -2.36 -13.36 12.54
C SER A 53 -2.59 -14.33 11.38
N TYR A 54 -1.84 -14.21 10.29
CA TYR A 54 -2.02 -15.08 9.12
C TYR A 54 -0.74 -15.80 8.71
N LYS A 55 0.39 -15.46 9.30
CA LYS A 55 1.65 -16.18 9.12
C LYS A 55 2.14 -16.62 10.48
N PRO A 56 2.72 -17.82 10.60
CA PRO A 56 3.16 -18.31 11.90
C PRO A 56 4.43 -17.64 12.42
N ASN A 57 4.89 -16.55 11.78
CA ASN A 57 6.13 -15.89 12.12
C ASN A 57 5.92 -14.41 12.32
N ILE A 58 6.74 -13.82 13.21
CA ILE A 58 6.84 -12.39 13.38
C ILE A 58 7.83 -11.88 12.32
N PRO A 59 7.61 -10.69 11.74
CA PRO A 59 8.58 -10.12 10.81
C PRO A 59 9.96 -9.98 11.45
N ILE A 60 11.00 -10.17 10.68
CA ILE A 60 12.38 -10.00 11.15
C ILE A 60 12.62 -8.53 11.47
N ILE A 61 12.14 -7.64 10.62
CA ILE A 61 12.26 -6.20 10.84
C ILE A 61 10.94 -5.70 11.40
N ARG A 62 10.99 -5.01 12.55
CA ARG A 62 9.81 -4.49 13.22
C ARG A 62 9.16 -3.39 12.39
N LEU A 63 7.86 -3.19 12.61
CA LEU A 63 7.05 -2.23 11.88
C LEU A 63 7.69 -0.84 11.79
N ALA A 64 8.17 -0.30 12.91
CA ALA A 64 8.76 1.03 12.92
C ALA A 64 9.93 1.16 11.93
N HIS A 65 10.76 0.16 11.86
CA HIS A 65 11.91 0.15 10.95
C HIS A 65 11.48 -0.10 9.50
N ARG A 66 10.47 -0.93 9.29
CA ARG A 66 9.93 -1.14 7.94
C ARG A 66 9.34 0.14 7.38
N ILE A 67 8.66 0.92 8.22
CA ILE A 67 8.13 2.23 7.83
C ILE A 67 9.27 3.17 7.45
N GLU A 68 10.32 3.24 8.28
CA GLU A 68 11.46 4.13 8.00
C GLU A 68 12.15 3.78 6.69
N MET A 69 12.32 2.49 6.42
CA MET A 69 12.92 2.05 5.16
C MET A 69 12.10 2.49 3.96
N LEU A 70 10.78 2.32 4.03
CA LEU A 70 9.90 2.71 2.93
C LEU A 70 9.86 4.22 2.73
N LYS A 71 9.86 4.99 3.82
CA LYS A 71 9.88 6.45 3.73
C LYS A 71 11.14 6.98 3.06
N ALA A 72 12.24 6.26 3.16
CA ALA A 72 13.50 6.67 2.55
C ALA A 72 13.53 6.48 1.04
N LEU A 73 12.57 5.74 0.48
CA LEU A 73 12.52 5.49 -0.96
C LEU A 73 11.89 6.67 -1.68
N GLY A 74 12.56 7.15 -2.72
CA GLY A 74 12.08 8.30 -3.48
C GLY A 74 10.80 8.03 -4.25
N CYS A 75 10.48 6.75 -4.50
CA CYS A 75 9.28 6.38 -5.23
C CYS A 75 8.03 6.24 -4.36
N VAL A 76 8.14 6.45 -3.03
CA VAL A 76 7.03 6.31 -2.10
C VAL A 76 6.67 7.68 -1.54
N SER A 77 5.39 8.04 -1.62
CA SER A 77 4.89 9.33 -1.13
C SER A 77 4.25 9.24 0.24
N ILE A 78 3.53 8.16 0.52
CA ILE A 78 2.79 7.97 1.77
C ILE A 78 3.07 6.57 2.28
N VAL A 79 3.38 6.45 3.58
CA VAL A 79 3.50 5.15 4.25
C VAL A 79 2.50 5.13 5.39
N ARG A 80 1.67 4.09 5.40
CA ARG A 80 0.59 3.98 6.36
C ARG A 80 0.52 2.58 6.94
N PRO A 81 0.71 2.40 8.24
CA PRO A 81 0.56 1.07 8.84
C PRO A 81 -0.91 0.68 8.94
N TYR A 82 -1.19 -0.62 8.94
CA TYR A 82 -2.51 -1.11 9.27
C TYR A 82 -2.40 -2.18 10.36
N TYR A 83 -3.36 -2.11 11.28
CA TYR A 83 -3.35 -2.90 12.51
C TYR A 83 -4.46 -3.95 12.54
N LYS A 84 -5.27 -3.98 11.50
CA LYS A 84 -6.31 -4.98 11.29
C LYS A 84 -6.22 -5.48 9.86
N LEU A 85 -6.51 -6.74 9.66
CA LEU A 85 -6.47 -7.33 8.31
C LEU A 85 -7.74 -6.93 7.57
N GLU A 86 -7.80 -5.66 7.17
CA GLU A 86 -8.85 -5.12 6.33
C GLU A 86 -8.31 -3.87 5.64
N TYR A 87 -8.71 -3.65 4.40
CA TYR A 87 -8.13 -2.60 3.58
C TYR A 87 -9.14 -1.54 3.17
N VAL A 88 -10.44 -1.77 3.44
CA VAL A 88 -11.49 -0.85 2.99
C VAL A 88 -11.37 0.50 3.69
N THR A 89 -11.09 0.52 4.99
CA THR A 89 -10.95 1.76 5.75
C THR A 89 -9.86 2.65 5.15
N ALA A 90 -8.70 2.08 4.85
CA ALA A 90 -7.62 2.84 4.24
C ALA A 90 -8.02 3.37 2.86
N CYS A 91 -8.73 2.58 2.08
CA CYS A 91 -9.20 3.00 0.76
C CYS A 91 -10.23 4.14 0.86
N ILE A 92 -11.08 4.12 1.87
CA ILE A 92 -12.01 5.23 2.11
C ILE A 92 -11.22 6.50 2.43
N GLU A 93 -10.24 6.40 3.30
CA GLU A 93 -9.49 7.57 3.78
C GLU A 93 -8.51 8.12 2.75
N LEU A 94 -7.82 7.23 2.04
CA LEU A 94 -6.86 7.63 1.01
C LEU A 94 -7.51 7.96 -0.32
N ASN A 95 -8.63 7.32 -0.61
CA ASN A 95 -9.34 7.46 -1.89
C ASN A 95 -8.41 7.22 -3.09
N PRO A 96 -7.74 6.07 -3.17
CA PRO A 96 -6.83 5.81 -4.27
C PRO A 96 -7.58 5.61 -5.58
N ASP A 97 -6.91 5.92 -6.68
CA ASP A 97 -7.44 5.69 -8.02
C ASP A 97 -7.14 4.28 -8.51
N ILE A 98 -6.01 3.74 -8.09
CA ILE A 98 -5.52 2.44 -8.52
C ILE A 98 -5.07 1.65 -7.29
N PHE A 99 -5.47 0.39 -7.23
CA PHE A 99 -5.00 -0.54 -6.20
C PHE A 99 -4.19 -1.64 -6.88
N ILE A 100 -2.94 -1.81 -6.46
CA ILE A 100 -2.04 -2.80 -7.03
C ILE A 100 -2.00 -4.02 -6.11
N ILE A 101 -2.27 -5.19 -6.67
CA ILE A 101 -2.24 -6.43 -5.92
C ILE A 101 -1.01 -7.26 -6.30
N GLY A 102 -0.50 -8.02 -5.33
CA GLY A 102 0.65 -8.90 -5.55
C GLY A 102 0.25 -10.22 -6.19
N GLU A 103 1.25 -11.01 -6.57
CA GLU A 103 1.03 -12.30 -7.21
C GLU A 103 0.32 -13.30 -6.29
N ASP A 104 0.52 -13.18 -5.00
CA ASP A 104 -0.05 -14.07 -4.00
C ASP A 104 -1.41 -13.59 -3.47
N TRP A 105 -2.04 -12.66 -4.19
CA TRP A 105 -3.35 -12.15 -3.81
C TRP A 105 -4.39 -13.28 -3.82
N GLY A 106 -4.97 -13.55 -2.66
CA GLY A 106 -5.88 -14.66 -2.49
C GLY A 106 -7.34 -14.26 -2.51
N LYS A 107 -8.19 -15.18 -2.08
CA LYS A 107 -9.64 -15.03 -2.06
C LYS A 107 -10.21 -14.83 -0.66
N ASP A 108 -9.37 -14.53 0.32
CA ASP A 108 -9.81 -14.29 1.68
C ASP A 108 -10.74 -13.09 1.77
N LYS A 109 -11.53 -13.04 2.83
CA LYS A 109 -12.56 -12.02 2.99
C LYS A 109 -12.03 -10.61 2.88
N HIS A 110 -10.89 -10.32 3.50
CA HIS A 110 -10.32 -8.97 3.47
C HIS A 110 -9.92 -8.55 2.05
N ASN A 111 -9.54 -9.49 1.20
CA ASN A 111 -9.21 -9.22 -0.20
C ASN A 111 -10.48 -8.99 -1.02
N THR A 112 -11.48 -9.85 -0.86
CA THR A 112 -12.73 -9.69 -1.60
C THR A 112 -13.50 -8.45 -1.18
N ASP A 113 -13.43 -8.10 0.11
CA ASP A 113 -14.10 -6.89 0.62
C ASP A 113 -13.54 -5.63 -0.06
N VAL A 114 -12.22 -5.50 -0.13
CA VAL A 114 -11.62 -4.30 -0.75
C VAL A 114 -11.84 -4.29 -2.26
N GLU A 115 -11.78 -5.44 -2.92
CA GLU A 115 -12.08 -5.51 -4.35
C GLU A 115 -13.49 -5.04 -4.64
N ASN A 116 -14.47 -5.53 -3.86
CA ASN A 116 -15.86 -5.14 -4.04
C ASN A 116 -16.06 -3.65 -3.80
N TYR A 117 -15.43 -3.11 -2.75
CA TYR A 117 -15.51 -1.68 -2.46
C TYR A 117 -14.97 -0.85 -3.62
N LEU A 118 -13.77 -1.20 -4.10
CA LEU A 118 -13.12 -0.45 -5.17
C LEU A 118 -13.93 -0.51 -6.46
N LYS A 119 -14.47 -1.68 -6.79
CA LYS A 119 -15.33 -1.82 -7.97
C LYS A 119 -16.58 -0.95 -7.84
N SER A 120 -17.18 -0.88 -6.65
CA SER A 120 -18.35 -0.05 -6.42
C SER A 120 -18.04 1.44 -6.58
N GLN A 121 -16.80 1.83 -6.41
CA GLN A 121 -16.35 3.22 -6.56
C GLN A 121 -15.75 3.51 -7.94
N GLY A 122 -15.78 2.56 -8.85
CA GLY A 122 -15.22 2.73 -10.19
C GLY A 122 -13.70 2.83 -10.21
N LYS A 123 -13.03 2.26 -9.24
CA LYS A 123 -11.57 2.31 -9.14
C LYS A 123 -10.92 1.16 -9.92
N GLU A 124 -9.66 1.35 -10.28
CA GLU A 124 -8.90 0.37 -11.04
C GLU A 124 -8.14 -0.58 -10.11
N ILE A 125 -8.11 -1.87 -10.44
CA ILE A 125 -7.32 -2.88 -9.73
C ILE A 125 -6.40 -3.53 -10.77
N ILE A 126 -5.10 -3.54 -10.47
CA ILE A 126 -4.11 -4.13 -11.38
C ILE A 126 -3.41 -5.30 -10.73
#